data_fec198bbcfb1cc5e77586a19b40ddd08
#
_entry.id   fec198bbcfb1cc5e77586a19b40ddd08
#
_cell.length_a   1.000
_cell.length_b   1.000
_cell.length_c   1.000
_cell.angle_alpha   90.00
_cell.angle_beta   90.00
_cell.angle_gamma   90.00
#
_symmetry.space_group_name_H-M   'P 1'
#
loop_
_entity.id
_entity.type
_entity.pdbx_description
1 polymer ?
#
loop_
_entity_poly.entity_id
_entity_poly.type
_entity_poly.pdbx_seq_one_letter_code
_entity_poly.pdbx_strand_id
1 'polypeptide(L)'
;MKSFLFPERERQQQQRDEEEGAVLVPQPPLDADDDNHAGDDERPAAAVKQQLDDDHKTGESRQQQQQQASSKQQQAAAWWRRRAQMVVVPTRSVALVIAGLVVLALLVGSTGSWWMHLDYASSFLLGGGVRRHRRPHHVPSPEADLVPIPFSCGNASSTSTSWTCHRRASAALVQSPSPSPSPSPLKQPRHVHHHHNPPRCPDYFRFIHSDLSPWRETGITREAVESGRGRAAFRLVVVDGRAYVETYHRVFQTRDTFTQWGIAQLLARYPGRVPDLDLMFNCEDMPEVRAADFPARSKAPPLFRYCKDDATLDIVFPDWSFWGWPEVNIRPWAPLLEEMAAEMDRLPWAEREPYAYWKGNPGVTGDRGDLFRCNNDSSRGVEWNARVFAQDWGAAIRDGFRDSNLAKQCRYRYKIFVRGRSWSVSEKYILACDSPVLLLATPFKDFFSRGLVAGRHYWPIDPARKCPAIKFAVDWGNAHQAQARRMAEEGSGFAREDLSMDYVYDYMLHLLTEYASLLRYKPTVPEKAVELCAEAVACPFPAHGRERDFMMQSRERYVADYEPCTLPPPFTADELAGMARREQEVRTKVQKMTDHGGMDGAPP
;
A
#
# COMPACT_ATOMS: atom_id res chain seq x y z
N MET A 1 -20.94 -20.41 39.24
CA MET A 1 -19.68 -20.64 39.96
C MET A 1 -18.90 -21.72 39.24
N LYS A 2 -17.93 -21.34 38.38
CA LYS A 2 -16.67 -22.01 38.05
C LYS A 2 -15.97 -21.12 37.04
N SER A 3 -14.93 -20.46 37.53
CA SER A 3 -14.03 -19.62 36.77
C SER A 3 -13.23 -20.46 35.79
N PHE A 4 -13.20 -20.08 34.53
CA PHE A 4 -12.18 -20.54 33.58
C PHE A 4 -11.07 -19.49 33.54
N LEU A 5 -10.01 -19.80 34.27
CA LEU A 5 -8.70 -19.15 34.17
C LEU A 5 -8.03 -19.65 32.91
N PHE A 6 -7.74 -18.78 31.96
CA PHE A 6 -6.79 -19.05 30.89
C PHE A 6 -5.38 -19.08 31.48
N PRO A 7 -4.52 -20.03 31.08
CA PRO A 7 -3.20 -20.19 31.68
C PRO A 7 -2.28 -19.02 31.35
N GLU A 8 -1.62 -18.48 32.37
CA GLU A 8 -0.58 -17.44 32.27
C GLU A 8 0.58 -17.80 31.30
N ARG A 9 0.76 -19.06 30.96
CA ARG A 9 1.75 -19.52 29.99
C ARG A 9 1.54 -18.99 28.56
N GLU A 10 0.32 -18.79 28.11
CA GLU A 10 0.06 -18.27 26.76
C GLU A 10 0.37 -16.77 26.66
N ARG A 11 0.16 -15.99 27.71
CA ARG A 11 0.55 -14.57 27.73
C ARG A 11 2.07 -14.37 27.77
N GLN A 12 2.78 -15.23 28.49
CA GLN A 12 4.24 -15.18 28.54
C GLN A 12 4.89 -15.69 27.25
N GLN A 13 4.24 -16.60 26.54
CA GLN A 13 4.66 -17.03 25.21
C GLN A 13 4.44 -15.90 24.19
N GLN A 14 3.30 -15.24 24.26
CA GLN A 14 2.96 -14.15 23.37
C GLN A 14 3.88 -12.92 23.56
N GLN A 15 4.27 -12.60 24.79
CA GLN A 15 5.28 -11.57 25.07
C GLN A 15 6.68 -11.95 24.58
N ARG A 16 7.09 -13.20 24.71
CA ARG A 16 8.39 -13.68 24.18
C ARG A 16 8.41 -13.68 22.65
N ASP A 17 7.33 -14.08 22.01
CA ASP A 17 7.21 -14.07 20.56
C ASP A 17 7.16 -12.62 20.00
N GLU A 18 6.71 -11.64 20.80
CA GLU A 18 6.79 -10.21 20.48
C GLU A 18 8.21 -9.65 20.63
N GLU A 19 8.99 -10.13 21.60
CA GLU A 19 10.40 -9.75 21.80
C GLU A 19 11.35 -10.41 20.77
N GLU A 20 11.12 -11.66 20.37
CA GLU A 20 11.94 -12.34 19.36
C GLU A 20 11.61 -11.92 17.92
N GLY A 21 10.42 -11.37 17.65
CA GLY A 21 10.03 -10.82 16.35
C GLY A 21 10.54 -9.39 16.09
N ALA A 22 11.02 -8.70 17.11
CA ALA A 22 11.62 -7.38 17.00
C ALA A 22 13.10 -7.50 16.65
N VAL A 23 13.44 -7.38 15.38
CA VAL A 23 14.81 -7.10 14.97
C VAL A 23 15.20 -5.76 15.57
N LEU A 24 16.00 -5.79 16.64
CA LEU A 24 16.65 -4.63 17.23
C LEU A 24 17.49 -3.95 16.13
N VAL A 25 17.04 -2.79 15.68
CA VAL A 25 17.87 -1.84 14.93
C VAL A 25 18.79 -1.20 15.98
N PRO A 26 20.13 -1.36 15.91
CA PRO A 26 21.02 -0.66 16.82
C PRO A 26 20.91 0.85 16.60
N GLN A 27 20.66 1.62 17.64
CA GLN A 27 20.81 3.07 17.61
C GLN A 27 22.30 3.40 17.59
N PRO A 28 22.73 4.48 16.89
CA PRO A 28 24.09 4.96 16.97
C PRO A 28 24.39 5.45 18.40
N PRO A 29 25.64 5.24 18.89
CA PRO A 29 26.01 5.64 20.24
C PRO A 29 25.98 7.17 20.40
N LEU A 30 25.37 7.63 21.47
CA LEU A 30 25.53 8.99 21.99
C LEU A 30 26.93 9.08 22.62
N ASP A 31 27.69 10.05 22.19
CA ASP A 31 28.96 10.43 22.78
C ASP A 31 28.80 10.73 24.30
N ALA A 32 29.63 10.09 25.11
CA ALA A 32 29.82 10.47 26.50
C ALA A 32 31.32 10.52 26.76
N ASP A 33 31.76 11.69 27.17
CA ASP A 33 33.09 12.10 27.53
C ASP A 33 33.69 11.32 28.71
N ASP A 34 35.01 11.15 28.64
CA ASP A 34 36.05 10.99 29.65
C ASP A 34 35.68 10.71 31.11
N ASP A 35 36.26 9.64 31.66
CA ASP A 35 37.21 9.80 32.74
C ASP A 35 38.01 8.51 33.03
N ASN A 36 39.30 8.72 33.33
CA ASN A 36 40.39 7.84 33.73
C ASN A 36 40.04 6.85 34.84
N HIS A 37 40.47 5.58 34.72
CA HIS A 37 41.31 4.96 35.77
C HIS A 37 42.04 3.70 35.27
N ALA A 38 43.33 3.62 35.58
CA ALA A 38 44.24 2.53 35.32
C ALA A 38 43.94 1.28 36.19
N GLY A 39 44.14 0.11 35.59
CA GLY A 39 44.17 -1.16 36.29
C GLY A 39 44.71 -2.27 35.40
N ASP A 40 45.93 -2.67 35.69
CA ASP A 40 46.65 -3.78 35.08
C ASP A 40 45.90 -5.10 35.23
N ASP A 41 45.81 -5.93 34.16
CA ASP A 41 45.69 -7.36 34.31
C ASP A 41 46.24 -8.10 33.08
N GLU A 42 47.19 -9.00 33.38
CA GLU A 42 47.92 -9.86 32.44
C GLU A 42 47.00 -10.86 31.75
N ARG A 43 47.11 -10.99 30.43
CA ARG A 43 46.51 -12.09 29.64
C ARG A 43 47.59 -13.13 29.29
N PRO A 44 47.32 -14.45 29.40
CA PRO A 44 48.30 -15.48 29.10
C PRO A 44 48.50 -15.66 27.58
N ALA A 45 49.77 -15.87 27.21
CA ALA A 45 50.30 -15.92 25.83
C ALA A 45 49.81 -17.09 24.94
N ALA A 46 48.90 -17.92 25.41
CA ALA A 46 48.40 -19.11 24.65
C ALA A 46 47.30 -18.76 23.62
N ALA A 47 46.54 -17.65 23.80
CA ALA A 47 45.42 -17.28 22.92
C ALA A 47 45.89 -16.61 21.60
N VAL A 48 47.07 -16.02 21.57
CA VAL A 48 47.60 -15.30 20.40
C VAL A 48 48.06 -16.24 19.29
N LYS A 49 48.52 -17.45 19.65
CA LYS A 49 49.04 -18.42 18.67
C LYS A 49 47.94 -19.14 17.87
N GLN A 50 46.77 -19.30 18.46
CA GLN A 50 45.62 -19.95 17.78
C GLN A 50 44.91 -18.98 16.79
N GLN A 51 44.95 -17.69 17.05
CA GLN A 51 44.34 -16.65 16.18
C GLN A 51 45.19 -16.38 14.92
N LEU A 52 46.51 -16.54 14.99
CA LEU A 52 47.43 -16.42 13.84
C LEU A 52 47.37 -17.61 12.87
N ASP A 53 47.07 -18.82 13.34
CA ASP A 53 46.95 -20.02 12.51
C ASP A 53 45.58 -20.07 11.76
N ASP A 54 44.53 -19.49 12.33
CA ASP A 54 43.21 -19.40 11.68
C ASP A 54 43.16 -18.26 10.61
N ASP A 55 43.88 -17.16 10.81
CA ASP A 55 44.00 -16.09 9.80
C ASP A 55 44.82 -16.51 8.57
N HIS A 56 45.78 -17.40 8.74
CA HIS A 56 46.57 -17.92 7.61
C HIS A 56 45.78 -18.90 6.72
N LYS A 57 44.90 -19.72 7.30
CA LYS A 57 44.03 -20.65 6.55
C LYS A 57 42.90 -19.91 5.79
N THR A 58 42.39 -18.79 6.33
CA THR A 58 41.38 -17.98 5.66
C THR A 58 41.98 -17.15 4.51
N GLY A 59 43.25 -16.78 4.57
CA GLY A 59 43.96 -16.07 3.51
C GLY A 59 44.20 -16.94 2.26
N GLU A 60 44.59 -18.20 2.43
CA GLU A 60 44.83 -19.13 1.30
C GLU A 60 43.51 -19.51 0.57
N SER A 61 42.42 -19.69 1.30
CA SER A 61 41.13 -19.99 0.69
C SER A 61 40.56 -18.82 -0.14
N ARG A 62 40.81 -17.57 0.29
CA ARG A 62 40.43 -16.38 -0.47
C ARG A 62 41.26 -16.18 -1.74
N GLN A 63 42.55 -16.47 -1.73
CA GLN A 63 43.39 -16.39 -2.91
C GLN A 63 43.01 -17.47 -3.95
N GLN A 64 42.68 -18.68 -3.55
CA GLN A 64 42.22 -19.74 -4.46
C GLN A 64 40.85 -19.37 -5.08
N GLN A 65 39.92 -18.79 -4.34
CA GLN A 65 38.65 -18.33 -4.86
C GLN A 65 38.80 -17.16 -5.86
N GLN A 66 39.71 -16.22 -5.62
CA GLN A 66 40.00 -15.14 -6.58
C GLN A 66 40.67 -15.64 -7.86
N GLN A 67 41.57 -16.62 -7.78
CA GLN A 67 42.19 -17.22 -8.98
C GLN A 67 41.16 -18.03 -9.79
N GLN A 68 40.24 -18.74 -9.18
CA GLN A 68 39.15 -19.44 -9.89
C GLN A 68 38.15 -18.45 -10.55
N ALA A 69 37.85 -17.32 -9.90
CA ALA A 69 36.98 -16.29 -10.47
C ALA A 69 37.62 -15.62 -11.70
N SER A 70 38.93 -15.34 -11.65
CA SER A 70 39.65 -14.72 -12.79
C SER A 70 39.76 -15.66 -13.99
N SER A 71 39.96 -16.98 -13.77
CA SER A 71 40.01 -17.98 -14.83
C SER A 71 38.67 -18.16 -15.55
N LYS A 72 37.55 -18.12 -14.82
CA LYS A 72 36.18 -18.16 -15.39
C LYS A 72 35.86 -16.92 -16.20
N GLN A 73 36.33 -15.76 -15.79
CA GLN A 73 36.17 -14.50 -16.54
C GLN A 73 36.97 -14.51 -17.84
N GLN A 74 38.19 -15.05 -17.85
CA GLN A 74 39.01 -15.20 -19.06
C GLN A 74 38.42 -16.22 -20.05
N GLN A 75 37.84 -17.30 -19.55
CA GLN A 75 37.16 -18.31 -20.41
C GLN A 75 35.88 -17.72 -21.06
N ALA A 76 35.12 -16.93 -20.33
CA ALA A 76 33.94 -16.24 -20.88
C ALA A 76 34.30 -15.22 -21.96
N ALA A 77 35.36 -14.44 -21.75
CA ALA A 77 35.86 -13.47 -22.73
C ALA A 77 36.39 -14.16 -24.03
N ALA A 78 37.02 -15.33 -23.90
CA ALA A 78 37.48 -16.11 -25.05
C ALA A 78 36.31 -16.72 -25.85
N TRP A 79 35.23 -17.13 -25.17
CA TRP A 79 34.01 -17.64 -25.83
C TRP A 79 33.31 -16.57 -26.66
N TRP A 80 33.20 -15.32 -26.13
CA TRP A 80 32.63 -14.18 -26.85
C TRP A 80 33.44 -13.77 -28.07
N ARG A 81 34.80 -13.82 -28.01
CA ARG A 81 35.67 -13.49 -29.16
C ARG A 81 35.54 -14.52 -30.30
N ARG A 82 35.31 -15.81 -30.01
CA ARG A 82 35.09 -16.84 -31.04
C ARG A 82 33.72 -16.70 -31.72
N ARG A 83 32.72 -16.20 -31.03
CA ARG A 83 31.37 -16.00 -31.60
C ARG A 83 31.25 -14.76 -32.46
N ALA A 84 32.09 -13.77 -32.28
CA ALA A 84 32.12 -12.54 -33.07
C ALA A 84 32.82 -12.70 -34.44
N GLN A 85 33.50 -13.82 -34.68
CA GLN A 85 34.22 -14.06 -35.95
C GLN A 85 33.46 -14.86 -37.03
N MET A 86 32.21 -15.23 -36.78
CA MET A 86 31.44 -16.09 -37.68
C MET A 86 30.17 -15.45 -38.26
N VAL A 87 30.18 -14.21 -38.69
CA VAL A 87 29.18 -13.71 -39.64
C VAL A 87 29.80 -12.57 -40.45
N VAL A 88 30.51 -12.91 -41.51
CA VAL A 88 30.76 -11.98 -42.62
C VAL A 88 29.88 -12.45 -43.78
N VAL A 89 28.71 -11.85 -43.95
CA VAL A 89 27.86 -12.06 -45.13
C VAL A 89 28.28 -11.04 -46.19
N PRO A 90 28.53 -11.42 -47.42
CA PRO A 90 28.98 -10.50 -48.48
C PRO A 90 27.87 -9.47 -48.79
N THR A 91 28.24 -8.21 -48.79
CA THR A 91 27.36 -7.01 -48.89
C THR A 91 26.48 -6.96 -50.16
N ARG A 92 26.72 -7.76 -51.18
CA ARG A 92 25.90 -7.81 -52.40
C ARG A 92 24.58 -8.60 -52.28
N SER A 93 24.50 -9.57 -51.37
CA SER A 93 23.27 -10.34 -51.15
C SER A 93 22.26 -9.60 -50.28
N VAL A 94 22.71 -8.72 -49.37
CA VAL A 94 21.83 -7.93 -48.48
C VAL A 94 21.08 -6.85 -49.26
N ALA A 95 21.72 -6.22 -50.26
CA ALA A 95 21.08 -5.20 -51.10
C ALA A 95 19.93 -5.76 -51.95
N LEU A 96 20.06 -6.99 -52.45
CA LEU A 96 19.01 -7.64 -53.24
C LEU A 96 17.82 -8.08 -52.39
N VAL A 97 18.05 -8.51 -51.15
CA VAL A 97 16.97 -8.85 -50.19
C VAL A 97 16.20 -7.61 -49.77
N ILE A 98 16.90 -6.51 -49.49
CA ILE A 98 16.23 -5.24 -49.12
C ILE A 98 15.44 -4.68 -50.30
N ALA A 99 15.97 -4.72 -51.52
CA ALA A 99 15.25 -4.31 -52.73
C ALA A 99 14.00 -5.18 -52.97
N GLY A 100 14.09 -6.49 -52.75
CA GLY A 100 12.95 -7.41 -52.84
C GLY A 100 11.87 -7.14 -51.79
N LEU A 101 12.25 -6.84 -50.56
CA LEU A 101 11.32 -6.51 -49.49
C LEU A 101 10.64 -5.15 -49.69
N VAL A 102 11.33 -4.17 -50.27
CA VAL A 102 10.72 -2.86 -50.61
C VAL A 102 9.72 -2.99 -51.74
N VAL A 103 10.01 -3.79 -52.78
CA VAL A 103 9.07 -4.06 -53.86
C VAL A 103 7.85 -4.85 -53.36
N LEU A 104 8.05 -5.83 -52.49
CA LEU A 104 6.96 -6.58 -51.86
C LEU A 104 6.09 -5.68 -50.97
N ALA A 105 6.69 -4.77 -50.18
CA ALA A 105 5.99 -3.80 -49.38
C ALA A 105 5.18 -2.79 -50.21
N LEU A 106 5.69 -2.38 -51.37
CA LEU A 106 4.98 -1.51 -52.31
C LEU A 106 3.84 -2.23 -53.03
N LEU A 107 3.97 -3.51 -53.31
CA LEU A 107 2.91 -4.32 -53.92
C LEU A 107 1.81 -4.70 -52.92
N VAL A 108 2.15 -4.94 -51.65
CA VAL A 108 1.18 -5.21 -50.58
C VAL A 108 0.51 -3.93 -50.11
N GLY A 109 1.22 -2.80 -50.16
CA GLY A 109 0.67 -1.48 -49.77
C GLY A 109 -0.41 -0.95 -50.74
N SER A 110 -0.40 -1.38 -51.99
CA SER A 110 -1.40 -0.95 -52.98
C SER A 110 -2.71 -1.76 -52.97
N THR A 111 -2.71 -2.95 -52.35
CA THR A 111 -3.93 -3.79 -52.25
C THR A 111 -4.45 -3.92 -50.84
N GLY A 112 -3.68 -3.52 -49.83
CA GLY A 112 -4.03 -3.65 -48.41
C GLY A 112 -4.84 -2.50 -47.79
N SER A 113 -4.98 -1.37 -48.53
CA SER A 113 -5.64 -0.16 -47.96
C SER A 113 -7.16 -0.29 -47.80
N TRP A 114 -7.78 -1.30 -48.44
CA TRP A 114 -9.25 -1.51 -48.30
C TRP A 114 -9.62 -2.52 -47.23
N TRP A 115 -8.72 -3.41 -46.82
CA TRP A 115 -9.03 -4.42 -45.80
C TRP A 115 -8.79 -3.91 -44.35
N MET A 116 -7.87 -2.98 -44.12
CA MET A 116 -7.65 -2.42 -42.80
C MET A 116 -8.77 -1.46 -42.33
N HIS A 117 -9.58 -0.92 -43.25
CA HIS A 117 -10.75 -0.12 -42.87
C HIS A 117 -11.99 -0.94 -42.54
N LEU A 118 -12.09 -2.20 -42.95
CA LEU A 118 -13.20 -3.09 -42.59
C LEU A 118 -13.00 -3.80 -41.24
N ASP A 119 -11.77 -4.17 -40.88
CA ASP A 119 -11.48 -4.73 -39.55
C ASP A 119 -11.57 -3.72 -38.44
N TYR A 120 -11.30 -2.42 -38.70
CA TYR A 120 -11.46 -1.36 -37.72
C TYR A 120 -12.95 -1.04 -37.44
N ALA A 121 -13.82 -1.23 -38.42
CA ALA A 121 -15.26 -1.01 -38.29
C ALA A 121 -15.99 -2.22 -37.66
N SER A 122 -15.52 -3.45 -37.90
CA SER A 122 -16.14 -4.65 -37.29
C SER A 122 -15.72 -4.88 -35.83
N SER A 123 -14.55 -4.39 -35.42
CA SER A 123 -14.13 -4.40 -34.00
C SER A 123 -14.95 -3.43 -33.13
N PHE A 124 -15.61 -2.45 -33.75
CA PHE A 124 -16.50 -1.50 -33.05
C PHE A 124 -17.92 -2.02 -32.85
N LEU A 125 -18.36 -3.07 -33.57
CA LEU A 125 -19.73 -3.58 -33.54
C LEU A 125 -19.90 -4.94 -32.85
N LEU A 126 -18.81 -5.65 -32.49
CA LEU A 126 -18.87 -6.91 -31.76
C LEU A 126 -18.08 -6.79 -30.44
N GLY A 127 -18.74 -6.24 -29.42
CA GLY A 127 -18.51 -6.55 -28.01
C GLY A 127 -17.09 -6.34 -27.46
N GLY A 128 -16.33 -5.41 -27.96
CA GLY A 128 -15.19 -4.85 -27.27
C GLY A 128 -15.74 -4.01 -26.11
N GLY A 129 -15.67 -4.52 -24.88
CA GLY A 129 -15.95 -3.72 -23.72
C GLY A 129 -15.06 -2.49 -23.75
N VAL A 130 -15.65 -1.37 -24.13
CA VAL A 130 -15.01 -0.05 -24.02
C VAL A 130 -14.55 0.04 -22.57
N ARG A 131 -13.22 0.03 -22.36
CA ARG A 131 -12.65 0.50 -21.10
C ARG A 131 -13.33 1.84 -20.85
N ARG A 132 -14.35 1.86 -20.01
CA ARG A 132 -14.75 3.09 -19.36
C ARG A 132 -13.59 3.40 -18.43
N HIS A 133 -12.52 4.05 -18.96
CA HIS A 133 -11.66 4.84 -18.10
C HIS A 133 -12.62 5.69 -17.29
N ARG A 134 -12.76 5.37 -16.01
CA ARG A 134 -13.38 6.34 -15.11
C ARG A 134 -12.58 7.60 -15.34
N ARG A 135 -13.27 8.70 -15.66
CA ARG A 135 -12.61 9.99 -15.78
C ARG A 135 -11.78 10.17 -14.50
N PRO A 136 -10.54 10.69 -14.60
CA PRO A 136 -9.77 10.99 -13.42
C PRO A 136 -10.69 11.73 -12.44
N HIS A 137 -10.55 11.48 -11.14
CA HIS A 137 -11.36 12.09 -10.08
C HIS A 137 -11.45 13.60 -10.29
N HIS A 138 -10.41 14.19 -10.80
CA HIS A 138 -10.24 15.61 -11.03
C HIS A 138 -9.30 15.86 -12.24
N VAL A 139 -9.62 16.89 -13.04
CA VAL A 139 -8.68 17.47 -14.00
C VAL A 139 -8.02 18.64 -13.28
N PRO A 140 -6.70 18.59 -13.03
CA PRO A 140 -6.01 19.64 -12.28
C PRO A 140 -6.20 21.00 -12.95
N SER A 141 -6.49 22.02 -12.14
CA SER A 141 -6.45 23.43 -12.58
C SER A 141 -5.00 23.83 -12.92
N PRO A 142 -4.80 24.84 -13.79
CA PRO A 142 -3.48 25.40 -13.99
C PRO A 142 -2.84 25.77 -12.64
N GLU A 143 -1.55 25.47 -12.46
CA GLU A 143 -0.85 25.68 -11.18
C GLU A 143 -0.94 27.13 -10.68
N ALA A 144 -1.08 28.09 -11.59
CA ALA A 144 -1.24 29.51 -11.29
C ALA A 144 -2.53 29.87 -10.53
N ASP A 145 -3.56 28.98 -10.60
CA ASP A 145 -4.86 29.21 -9.96
C ASP A 145 -4.99 28.47 -8.61
N LEU A 146 -3.98 27.65 -8.24
CA LEU A 146 -4.03 26.83 -7.03
C LEU A 146 -3.61 27.63 -5.79
N VAL A 147 -4.29 27.39 -4.67
CA VAL A 147 -3.98 28.00 -3.38
C VAL A 147 -2.88 27.19 -2.68
N PRO A 148 -1.65 27.73 -2.53
CA PRO A 148 -0.54 26.98 -1.96
C PRO A 148 -0.72 26.76 -0.45
N ILE A 149 -0.31 25.59 0.04
CA ILE A 149 -0.24 25.26 1.45
C ILE A 149 1.16 25.63 1.96
N PRO A 150 1.29 26.64 2.84
CA PRO A 150 2.58 27.02 3.39
C PRO A 150 3.15 25.88 4.25
N PHE A 151 4.49 25.73 4.21
CA PHE A 151 5.23 24.80 5.07
C PHE A 151 6.65 25.34 5.28
N SER A 152 7.07 25.44 6.53
CA SER A 152 8.43 25.86 6.86
C SER A 152 8.84 25.33 8.22
N CYS A 153 10.01 24.73 8.30
CA CYS A 153 10.59 24.30 9.58
C CYS A 153 11.37 25.40 10.32
N GLY A 154 11.43 26.62 9.78
CA GLY A 154 12.27 27.68 10.35
C GLY A 154 13.77 27.39 10.25
N ASN A 155 14.60 28.34 10.66
CA ASN A 155 16.04 28.11 10.80
C ASN A 155 16.32 27.44 12.15
N ALA A 156 17.13 26.40 12.17
CA ALA A 156 17.49 25.57 13.34
C ALA A 156 18.26 26.30 14.47
N SER A 157 18.32 27.65 14.46
CA SER A 157 19.06 28.45 15.45
C SER A 157 18.24 28.86 16.69
N SER A 158 16.95 28.51 16.75
CA SER A 158 16.15 28.78 17.95
C SER A 158 16.12 27.55 18.86
N THR A 159 16.55 27.70 20.10
CA THR A 159 16.51 26.71 21.18
C THR A 159 15.10 26.35 21.65
N SER A 160 14.07 26.68 20.87
CA SER A 160 12.69 26.33 21.14
C SER A 160 12.38 24.93 20.61
N THR A 161 12.10 24.00 21.52
CA THR A 161 11.70 22.62 21.23
C THR A 161 10.24 22.49 20.76
N SER A 162 9.49 23.59 20.62
CA SER A 162 8.11 23.58 20.14
C SER A 162 8.01 24.20 18.75
N TRP A 163 7.62 23.40 17.78
CA TRP A 163 7.30 23.85 16.41
C TRP A 163 5.93 24.52 16.42
N THR A 164 5.86 25.75 15.92
CA THR A 164 4.60 26.51 15.89
C THR A 164 3.86 26.21 14.61
N CYS A 165 2.60 25.76 14.72
CA CYS A 165 1.72 25.61 13.60
C CYS A 165 1.43 26.98 12.96
N HIS A 166 1.56 27.08 11.63
CA HIS A 166 1.22 28.33 10.95
C HIS A 166 -0.26 28.66 11.14
N ARG A 167 -0.56 29.82 11.72
CA ARG A 167 -1.92 30.32 11.80
C ARG A 167 -2.43 30.61 10.39
N ARG A 168 -3.28 29.76 9.85
CA ARG A 168 -4.08 30.15 8.69
C ARG A 168 -5.03 31.25 9.12
N ALA A 169 -5.05 32.34 8.37
CA ALA A 169 -6.08 33.36 8.50
C ALA A 169 -7.43 32.71 8.07
N SER A 170 -8.10 32.08 9.02
CA SER A 170 -9.40 31.39 8.82
C SER A 170 -10.56 32.33 8.53
N ALA A 171 -10.33 33.64 8.38
CA ALA A 171 -11.38 34.64 8.33
C ALA A 171 -11.65 35.24 6.94
N ALA A 172 -10.96 34.83 5.87
CA ALA A 172 -11.08 35.53 4.59
C ALA A 172 -11.93 34.80 3.52
N LEU A 173 -12.40 33.59 3.76
CA LEU A 173 -13.08 32.78 2.73
C LEU A 173 -14.57 32.52 2.97
N VAL A 174 -15.17 33.04 4.05
CA VAL A 174 -16.62 32.98 4.29
C VAL A 174 -17.14 34.38 4.58
N GLN A 175 -17.04 35.29 3.60
CA GLN A 175 -17.91 36.45 3.56
C GLN A 175 -18.82 36.28 2.33
N SER A 176 -20.05 35.86 2.60
CA SER A 176 -21.16 36.06 1.69
C SER A 176 -21.29 37.56 1.39
N PRO A 177 -21.39 37.98 0.13
CA PRO A 177 -21.58 39.40 -0.17
C PRO A 177 -22.98 39.84 0.24
N SER A 178 -23.05 40.78 1.20
CA SER A 178 -24.26 41.57 1.43
C SER A 178 -24.58 42.42 0.22
N PRO A 179 -25.86 42.62 -0.13
CA PRO A 179 -26.25 43.40 -1.30
C PRO A 179 -26.14 44.92 -1.04
N SER A 180 -25.33 45.60 -1.80
CA SER A 180 -25.38 47.09 -1.93
C SER A 180 -25.49 47.49 -3.40
N PRO A 181 -26.17 48.59 -3.73
CA PRO A 181 -26.66 48.85 -5.07
C PRO A 181 -25.70 49.66 -5.97
N SER A 182 -25.53 49.17 -7.18
CA SER A 182 -25.30 49.77 -8.51
C SER A 182 -24.53 51.08 -8.71
N PRO A 183 -24.13 51.47 -9.97
CA PRO A 183 -23.71 50.68 -11.13
C PRO A 183 -22.47 51.24 -11.86
N SER A 184 -21.73 50.42 -12.59
CA SER A 184 -21.15 50.78 -13.92
C SER A 184 -20.43 49.59 -14.57
N PRO A 185 -20.43 49.46 -15.91
CA PRO A 185 -20.07 48.22 -16.58
C PRO A 185 -18.59 48.22 -16.98
N LEU A 186 -17.79 47.41 -16.31
CA LEU A 186 -16.46 47.00 -16.79
C LEU A 186 -16.46 45.50 -17.02
N LYS A 187 -16.02 45.10 -18.20
CA LYS A 187 -15.99 43.73 -18.71
C LYS A 187 -15.30 42.79 -17.72
N GLN A 188 -16.09 41.93 -17.06
CA GLN A 188 -15.55 40.78 -16.32
C GLN A 188 -15.17 39.67 -17.30
N PRO A 189 -14.02 38.98 -17.11
CA PRO A 189 -13.78 37.72 -17.79
C PRO A 189 -14.83 36.71 -17.30
N ARG A 190 -15.53 36.09 -18.22
CA ARG A 190 -16.50 35.03 -17.93
C ARG A 190 -15.71 33.81 -17.42
N HIS A 191 -15.60 33.62 -16.11
CA HIS A 191 -15.33 32.34 -15.53
C HIS A 191 -16.53 31.44 -15.79
N VAL A 192 -16.38 30.54 -16.76
CA VAL A 192 -17.34 29.47 -16.99
C VAL A 192 -17.06 28.42 -15.91
N HIS A 193 -17.70 28.57 -14.74
CA HIS A 193 -17.81 27.49 -13.80
C HIS A 193 -18.67 26.39 -14.44
N HIS A 194 -18.06 25.41 -15.05
CA HIS A 194 -18.72 24.15 -15.32
C HIS A 194 -19.05 23.51 -13.98
N HIS A 195 -20.28 23.69 -13.50
CA HIS A 195 -20.85 22.90 -12.40
C HIS A 195 -20.98 21.45 -12.88
N HIS A 196 -19.88 20.71 -12.91
CA HIS A 196 -19.95 19.26 -12.95
C HIS A 196 -20.27 18.80 -11.52
N ASN A 197 -21.40 18.10 -11.35
CA ASN A 197 -21.66 17.42 -10.08
C ASN A 197 -20.43 16.57 -9.73
N PRO A 198 -19.96 16.59 -8.46
CA PRO A 198 -18.83 15.78 -8.06
C PRO A 198 -19.09 14.30 -8.40
N PRO A 199 -18.07 13.55 -8.78
CA PRO A 199 -18.23 12.14 -9.11
C PRO A 199 -18.75 11.37 -7.89
N ARG A 200 -19.43 10.26 -8.13
CA ARG A 200 -19.78 9.33 -7.07
C ARG A 200 -18.51 8.65 -6.56
N CYS A 201 -18.34 8.54 -5.24
CA CYS A 201 -17.24 7.81 -4.63
C CYS A 201 -17.27 6.31 -5.00
N PRO A 202 -16.10 5.63 -5.01
CA PRO A 202 -16.02 4.18 -5.16
C PRO A 202 -16.92 3.44 -4.16
N ASP A 203 -17.44 2.27 -4.57
CA ASP A 203 -18.43 1.55 -3.76
C ASP A 203 -17.92 1.09 -2.38
N TYR A 204 -16.60 0.95 -2.18
CA TYR A 204 -16.07 0.60 -0.86
C TYR A 204 -16.29 1.70 0.21
N PHE A 205 -16.52 2.96 -0.18
CA PHE A 205 -16.91 4.03 0.75
C PHE A 205 -18.22 3.72 1.49
N ARG A 206 -19.12 2.96 0.90
CA ARG A 206 -20.41 2.58 1.50
C ARG A 206 -20.23 1.78 2.80
N PHE A 207 -19.07 1.14 3.00
CA PHE A 207 -18.74 0.45 4.25
C PHE A 207 -18.52 1.40 5.44
N ILE A 208 -18.30 2.70 5.22
CA ILE A 208 -18.33 3.72 6.28
C ILE A 208 -19.63 3.63 7.07
N HIS A 209 -20.76 3.51 6.37
CA HIS A 209 -22.07 3.38 7.02
C HIS A 209 -22.18 2.10 7.86
N SER A 210 -21.60 0.99 7.39
CA SER A 210 -21.60 -0.28 8.13
C SER A 210 -20.70 -0.22 9.37
N ASP A 211 -19.52 0.40 9.25
CA ASP A 211 -18.58 0.54 10.37
C ASP A 211 -19.13 1.44 11.48
N LEU A 212 -19.92 2.45 11.13
CA LEU A 212 -20.55 3.38 12.08
C LEU A 212 -21.95 2.93 12.54
N SER A 213 -22.48 1.84 11.99
CA SER A 213 -23.83 1.35 12.30
C SER A 213 -24.09 1.08 13.78
N PRO A 214 -23.11 0.64 14.63
CA PRO A 214 -23.35 0.40 16.05
C PRO A 214 -23.87 1.62 16.82
N TRP A 215 -23.49 2.82 16.38
CA TRP A 215 -23.82 4.07 17.08
C TRP A 215 -24.85 4.94 16.36
N ARG A 216 -25.35 4.52 15.19
CA ARG A 216 -26.20 5.37 14.34
C ARG A 216 -27.50 5.80 15.02
N GLU A 217 -28.13 4.91 15.78
CA GLU A 217 -29.40 5.22 16.46
C GLU A 217 -29.19 6.00 17.78
N THR A 218 -28.20 5.61 18.58
CA THR A 218 -27.99 6.17 19.92
C THR A 218 -27.10 7.40 19.92
N GLY A 219 -26.24 7.52 18.93
CA GLY A 219 -25.12 8.45 18.90
C GLY A 219 -23.95 7.96 19.75
N ILE A 220 -22.88 8.76 19.76
CA ILE A 220 -21.62 8.52 20.46
C ILE A 220 -21.52 9.53 21.60
N THR A 221 -21.50 9.05 22.84
CA THR A 221 -21.32 9.89 24.04
C THR A 221 -19.84 10.07 24.36
N ARG A 222 -19.51 11.05 25.20
CA ARG A 222 -18.14 11.28 25.70
C ARG A 222 -17.61 10.05 26.44
N GLU A 223 -18.45 9.41 27.25
CA GLU A 223 -18.12 8.22 28.03
C GLU A 223 -17.79 7.04 27.09
N ALA A 224 -18.49 6.92 25.97
CA ALA A 224 -18.19 5.88 24.96
C ALA A 224 -16.80 6.09 24.34
N VAL A 225 -16.43 7.33 23.98
CA VAL A 225 -15.09 7.66 23.49
C VAL A 225 -14.04 7.41 24.57
N GLU A 226 -14.24 7.92 25.79
CA GLU A 226 -13.30 7.75 26.92
C GLU A 226 -13.09 6.28 27.30
N SER A 227 -14.08 5.41 27.11
CA SER A 227 -13.95 3.97 27.37
C SER A 227 -12.95 3.28 26.45
N GLY A 228 -12.61 3.90 25.31
CA GLY A 228 -11.57 3.45 24.38
C GLY A 228 -10.14 3.79 24.80
N ARG A 229 -9.95 4.68 25.79
CA ARG A 229 -8.65 5.23 26.17
C ARG A 229 -7.60 4.17 26.52
N GLY A 230 -7.96 3.14 27.26
CA GLY A 230 -7.04 2.06 27.65
C GLY A 230 -6.58 1.17 26.50
N ARG A 231 -7.21 1.28 25.32
CA ARG A 231 -6.86 0.56 24.09
C ARG A 231 -6.20 1.45 23.04
N ALA A 232 -6.31 2.78 23.18
CA ALA A 232 -5.85 3.74 22.18
C ALA A 232 -4.36 4.05 22.33
N ALA A 233 -3.67 4.21 21.22
CA ALA A 233 -2.32 4.76 21.15
C ALA A 233 -2.35 6.28 21.35
N PHE A 234 -3.35 6.93 20.76
CA PHE A 234 -3.56 8.37 20.89
C PHE A 234 -5.04 8.74 20.76
N ARG A 235 -5.38 9.92 21.27
CA ARG A 235 -6.64 10.61 21.04
C ARG A 235 -6.43 11.73 20.06
N LEU A 236 -7.30 11.87 19.08
CA LEU A 236 -7.35 12.99 18.15
C LEU A 236 -8.61 13.82 18.44
N VAL A 237 -8.43 15.12 18.61
CA VAL A 237 -9.54 16.08 18.75
C VAL A 237 -9.40 17.15 17.70
N VAL A 238 -10.48 17.43 16.97
CA VAL A 238 -10.56 18.58 16.06
C VAL A 238 -11.55 19.57 16.62
N VAL A 239 -11.13 20.83 16.77
CA VAL A 239 -11.95 21.96 17.24
C VAL A 239 -11.63 23.19 16.39
N ASP A 240 -12.64 23.83 15.85
CA ASP A 240 -12.52 25.03 15.01
C ASP A 240 -11.51 24.86 13.85
N GLY A 241 -11.51 23.67 13.21
CA GLY A 241 -10.64 23.31 12.09
C GLY A 241 -9.17 23.06 12.48
N ARG A 242 -8.83 22.95 13.76
CA ARG A 242 -7.49 22.64 14.27
C ARG A 242 -7.50 21.27 14.94
N ALA A 243 -6.48 20.47 14.67
CA ALA A 243 -6.32 19.17 15.27
C ALA A 243 -5.36 19.21 16.48
N TYR A 244 -5.65 18.38 17.46
CA TYR A 244 -4.87 18.21 18.68
C TYR A 244 -4.74 16.73 18.99
N VAL A 245 -3.55 16.29 19.43
CA VAL A 245 -3.25 14.90 19.75
C VAL A 245 -2.79 14.77 21.21
N GLU A 246 -3.41 13.85 21.95
CA GLU A 246 -2.94 13.35 23.24
C GLU A 246 -2.43 11.92 23.06
N THR A 247 -1.11 11.70 23.17
CA THR A 247 -0.48 10.38 23.02
C THR A 247 -0.51 9.63 24.36
N TYR A 248 -0.89 8.34 24.34
CA TYR A 248 -1.00 7.51 25.54
C TYR A 248 0.16 6.54 25.72
N HIS A 249 0.64 5.96 24.62
CA HIS A 249 1.80 5.06 24.64
C HIS A 249 2.57 5.09 23.31
N ARG A 250 3.80 4.63 23.35
CA ARG A 250 4.64 4.49 22.15
C ARG A 250 4.09 3.38 21.25
N VAL A 251 4.07 3.63 19.95
CA VAL A 251 3.64 2.69 18.92
C VAL A 251 4.86 2.02 18.28
N PHE A 252 4.66 0.83 17.72
CA PHE A 252 5.69 0.14 16.95
C PHE A 252 6.05 0.94 15.70
N GLN A 253 7.32 1.30 15.56
CA GLN A 253 7.85 2.10 14.45
C GLN A 253 7.17 3.48 14.35
N THR A 254 7.01 4.03 13.13
CA THR A 254 6.42 5.35 12.89
C THR A 254 4.95 5.30 12.44
N ARG A 255 4.20 4.25 12.82
CA ARG A 255 2.81 4.05 12.37
C ARG A 255 1.88 5.20 12.80
N ASP A 256 1.95 5.60 14.06
CA ASP A 256 1.18 6.75 14.59
C ASP A 256 1.60 8.05 13.94
N THR A 257 2.90 8.26 13.78
CA THR A 257 3.48 9.46 13.18
C THR A 257 2.99 9.67 11.74
N PHE A 258 3.03 8.62 10.91
CA PHE A 258 2.56 8.72 9.53
C PHE A 258 1.02 8.74 9.41
N THR A 259 0.29 8.16 10.36
CA THR A 259 -1.16 8.34 10.46
C THR A 259 -1.51 9.79 10.80
N GLN A 260 -0.83 10.38 11.80
CA GLN A 260 -1.00 11.78 12.18
C GLN A 260 -0.57 12.72 11.05
N TRP A 261 0.51 12.38 10.31
CA TRP A 261 0.91 13.09 9.11
C TRP A 261 -0.21 13.12 8.07
N GLY A 262 -0.82 11.97 7.77
CA GLY A 262 -1.95 11.87 6.85
C GLY A 262 -3.15 12.72 7.26
N ILE A 263 -3.47 12.75 8.57
CA ILE A 263 -4.53 13.59 9.13
C ILE A 263 -4.18 15.08 8.98
N ALA A 264 -2.92 15.47 9.23
CA ALA A 264 -2.47 16.84 9.03
C ALA A 264 -2.57 17.26 7.54
N GLN A 265 -2.26 16.35 6.61
CA GLN A 265 -2.41 16.60 5.17
C GLN A 265 -3.90 16.72 4.77
N LEU A 266 -4.80 15.90 5.32
CA LEU A 266 -6.24 16.03 5.11
C LEU A 266 -6.76 17.42 5.49
N LEU A 267 -6.41 17.89 6.70
CA LEU A 267 -6.81 19.21 7.19
C LEU A 267 -6.23 20.36 6.32
N ALA A 268 -5.02 20.14 5.82
CA ALA A 268 -4.38 21.10 4.94
C ALA A 268 -5.02 21.14 3.54
N ARG A 269 -5.42 19.98 3.01
CA ARG A 269 -6.08 19.83 1.71
C ARG A 269 -7.51 20.36 1.71
N TYR A 270 -8.26 20.15 2.80
CA TYR A 270 -9.66 20.53 2.96
C TYR A 270 -9.85 21.47 4.17
N PRO A 271 -9.32 22.71 4.13
CA PRO A 271 -9.36 23.61 5.28
C PRO A 271 -10.80 23.94 5.67
N GLY A 272 -11.12 23.72 6.97
CA GLY A 272 -12.44 24.00 7.54
C GLY A 272 -13.54 23.00 7.15
N ARG A 273 -13.22 21.91 6.42
CA ARG A 273 -14.23 20.92 6.01
C ARG A 273 -14.33 19.73 6.97
N VAL A 274 -13.29 19.45 7.73
CA VAL A 274 -13.35 18.43 8.79
C VAL A 274 -14.07 19.05 9.99
N PRO A 275 -15.20 18.48 10.42
CA PRO A 275 -15.97 19.02 11.55
C PRO A 275 -15.27 18.81 12.87
N ASP A 276 -15.76 19.48 13.93
CA ASP A 276 -15.33 19.21 15.29
C ASP A 276 -15.58 17.74 15.64
N LEU A 277 -14.56 17.05 16.12
CA LEU A 277 -14.62 15.64 16.47
C LEU A 277 -13.65 15.27 17.59
N ASP A 278 -13.88 14.10 18.17
CA ASP A 278 -13.11 13.53 19.26
C ASP A 278 -13.11 12.01 19.13
N LEU A 279 -11.93 11.42 18.91
CA LEU A 279 -11.81 9.99 18.63
C LEU A 279 -10.57 9.38 19.29
N MET A 280 -10.64 8.07 19.52
CA MET A 280 -9.53 7.23 19.97
C MET A 280 -8.99 6.40 18.80
N PHE A 281 -7.67 6.34 18.68
CA PHE A 281 -6.99 5.60 17.61
C PHE A 281 -6.01 4.57 18.19
N ASN A 282 -6.06 3.34 17.65
CA ASN A 282 -5.11 2.29 18.00
C ASN A 282 -4.33 1.86 16.74
N CYS A 283 -2.99 1.81 16.84
CA CYS A 283 -2.08 1.55 15.72
C CYS A 283 -1.56 0.10 15.65
N GLU A 284 -2.11 -0.81 16.47
CA GLU A 284 -1.70 -2.21 16.48
C GLU A 284 -2.30 -3.02 15.32
N ASP A 285 -1.73 -4.23 15.07
CA ASP A 285 -2.12 -5.06 13.93
C ASP A 285 -3.54 -5.65 14.07
N MET A 286 -3.86 -6.23 15.24
CA MET A 286 -5.11 -7.00 15.42
C MET A 286 -6.31 -6.12 15.71
N PRO A 287 -7.52 -6.42 15.20
CA PRO A 287 -8.75 -5.80 15.66
C PRO A 287 -8.96 -5.98 17.17
N GLU A 288 -9.59 -5.02 17.84
CA GLU A 288 -9.62 -4.94 19.30
C GLU A 288 -11.03 -5.03 19.90
N VAL A 289 -12.02 -4.40 19.27
CA VAL A 289 -13.35 -4.24 19.86
C VAL A 289 -14.23 -5.43 19.45
N ARG A 290 -14.20 -6.51 20.23
CA ARG A 290 -14.98 -7.71 19.89
C ARG A 290 -16.46 -7.47 20.12
N ALA A 291 -17.28 -7.75 19.12
CA ALA A 291 -18.74 -7.57 19.17
C ALA A 291 -19.39 -8.41 20.30
N ALA A 292 -18.84 -9.58 20.61
CA ALA A 292 -19.32 -10.47 21.66
C ALA A 292 -19.21 -9.86 23.07
N ASP A 293 -18.26 -8.94 23.28
CA ASP A 293 -18.06 -8.27 24.58
C ASP A 293 -19.10 -7.17 24.83
N PHE A 294 -19.85 -6.78 23.78
CA PHE A 294 -20.84 -5.68 23.82
C PHE A 294 -22.20 -6.15 23.30
N PRO A 295 -23.04 -6.79 24.12
CA PRO A 295 -24.40 -7.20 23.72
C PRO A 295 -25.23 -6.03 23.18
N ALA A 296 -25.15 -4.85 23.82
CA ALA A 296 -25.61 -3.59 23.26
C ALA A 296 -24.44 -2.93 22.50
N ARG A 297 -24.35 -3.17 21.19
CA ARG A 297 -23.24 -2.72 20.35
C ARG A 297 -22.93 -1.22 20.45
N SER A 298 -23.96 -0.40 20.69
CA SER A 298 -23.81 1.04 20.89
C SER A 298 -23.04 1.44 22.16
N LYS A 299 -22.78 0.49 23.06
CA LYS A 299 -21.93 0.70 24.26
C LYS A 299 -20.46 0.36 24.01
N ALA A 300 -20.13 -0.19 22.85
CA ALA A 300 -18.75 -0.42 22.46
C ALA A 300 -17.99 0.92 22.28
N PRO A 301 -16.68 0.98 22.63
CA PRO A 301 -15.88 2.16 22.32
C PRO A 301 -15.76 2.32 20.80
N PRO A 302 -16.00 3.53 20.24
CA PRO A 302 -15.80 3.81 18.83
C PRO A 302 -14.30 3.99 18.54
N LEU A 303 -13.58 2.87 18.42
CA LEU A 303 -12.13 2.82 18.27
C LEU A 303 -11.74 2.75 16.79
N PHE A 304 -10.89 3.68 16.34
CA PHE A 304 -10.32 3.68 15.01
C PHE A 304 -9.13 2.75 14.92
N ARG A 305 -9.06 1.97 13.83
CA ARG A 305 -7.99 1.03 13.51
C ARG A 305 -7.78 0.88 12.00
N TYR A 306 -6.75 0.11 11.59
CA TYR A 306 -6.45 -0.09 10.17
C TYR A 306 -7.21 -1.26 9.54
N CYS A 307 -7.72 -2.18 10.33
CA CYS A 307 -8.49 -3.33 9.85
C CYS A 307 -9.52 -3.80 10.88
N LYS A 308 -10.41 -4.65 10.42
CA LYS A 308 -11.39 -5.38 11.22
C LYS A 308 -11.65 -6.76 10.63
N ASP A 309 -12.43 -7.56 11.36
CA ASP A 309 -13.09 -8.77 10.86
C ASP A 309 -14.60 -8.72 11.19
N ASP A 310 -15.32 -9.79 10.83
CA ASP A 310 -16.78 -9.84 11.04
C ASP A 310 -17.18 -9.96 12.54
N ALA A 311 -16.21 -10.31 13.40
CA ALA A 311 -16.41 -10.44 14.85
C ALA A 311 -16.12 -9.17 15.62
N THR A 312 -15.66 -8.09 14.96
CA THR A 312 -15.20 -6.85 15.60
C THR A 312 -15.95 -5.61 15.14
N LEU A 313 -15.96 -4.58 16.00
CA LEU A 313 -16.68 -3.32 15.79
C LEU A 313 -15.74 -2.14 15.51
N ASP A 314 -14.47 -2.41 15.31
CA ASP A 314 -13.45 -1.39 15.00
C ASP A 314 -13.86 -0.57 13.77
N ILE A 315 -13.57 0.74 13.78
CA ILE A 315 -13.82 1.68 12.69
C ILE A 315 -12.58 1.72 11.82
N VAL A 316 -12.71 1.32 10.55
CA VAL A 316 -11.54 1.11 9.68
C VAL A 316 -11.09 2.41 9.02
N PHE A 317 -9.79 2.72 9.19
CA PHE A 317 -9.12 3.91 8.68
C PHE A 317 -7.96 3.53 7.75
N PRO A 318 -7.58 4.36 6.76
CA PRO A 318 -6.41 4.11 5.92
C PRO A 318 -5.13 3.94 6.75
N ASP A 319 -4.31 2.93 6.41
CA ASP A 319 -3.08 2.67 7.13
C ASP A 319 -1.97 3.71 6.81
N TRP A 320 -1.01 3.82 7.69
CA TRP A 320 0.10 4.79 7.61
C TRP A 320 0.92 4.71 6.31
N SER A 321 0.99 3.53 5.69
CA SER A 321 1.85 3.29 4.54
C SER A 321 1.39 3.99 3.25
N PHE A 322 0.20 4.60 3.24
CA PHE A 322 -0.20 5.51 2.16
C PHE A 322 0.68 6.76 2.12
N TRP A 323 1.17 7.20 3.27
CA TRP A 323 2.11 8.33 3.38
C TRP A 323 3.56 7.90 3.50
N GLY A 324 3.83 6.59 3.66
CA GLY A 324 5.13 5.99 3.69
C GLY A 324 5.40 5.11 4.92
N TRP A 325 6.37 4.20 4.77
CA TRP A 325 6.86 3.35 5.86
C TRP A 325 8.39 3.32 5.80
N PRO A 326 9.05 4.28 6.49
CA PRO A 326 10.49 4.51 6.37
C PRO A 326 11.35 3.32 6.77
N GLU A 327 11.00 2.61 7.85
CA GLU A 327 11.80 1.52 8.40
C GLU A 327 12.00 0.35 7.43
N VAL A 328 11.04 0.14 6.56
CA VAL A 328 11.10 -0.90 5.51
C VAL A 328 11.20 -0.33 4.10
N ASN A 329 11.44 0.98 3.99
CA ASN A 329 11.59 1.70 2.74
C ASN A 329 10.43 1.56 1.76
N ILE A 330 9.20 1.49 2.26
CA ILE A 330 7.99 1.58 1.44
C ILE A 330 7.67 3.05 1.23
N ARG A 331 7.88 3.53 0.01
CA ARG A 331 7.64 4.93 -0.38
C ARG A 331 6.16 5.30 -0.25
N PRO A 332 5.83 6.60 -0.12
CA PRO A 332 4.47 7.09 -0.20
C PRO A 332 3.74 6.58 -1.46
N TRP A 333 2.43 6.38 -1.35
CA TRP A 333 1.65 5.67 -2.34
C TRP A 333 1.67 6.29 -3.73
N ALA A 334 1.48 7.60 -3.87
CA ALA A 334 1.47 8.25 -5.18
C ALA A 334 2.80 8.09 -5.94
N PRO A 335 3.98 8.46 -5.39
CA PRO A 335 5.24 8.25 -6.10
C PRO A 335 5.59 6.77 -6.29
N LEU A 336 5.12 5.87 -5.42
CA LEU A 336 5.29 4.43 -5.63
C LEU A 336 4.47 3.93 -6.83
N LEU A 337 3.23 4.41 -7.00
CA LEU A 337 2.40 4.08 -8.17
C LEU A 337 3.05 4.52 -9.48
N GLU A 338 3.65 5.71 -9.51
CA GLU A 338 4.38 6.23 -10.68
C GLU A 338 5.60 5.34 -11.01
N GLU A 339 6.38 4.95 -9.98
CA GLU A 339 7.51 4.05 -10.15
C GLU A 339 7.09 2.68 -10.68
N MET A 340 5.98 2.14 -10.17
CA MET A 340 5.42 0.87 -10.62
C MET A 340 4.91 0.96 -12.06
N ALA A 341 4.23 2.06 -12.43
CA ALA A 341 3.76 2.28 -13.79
C ALA A 341 4.92 2.32 -14.78
N ALA A 342 5.99 3.05 -14.48
CA ALA A 342 7.19 3.12 -15.31
C ALA A 342 7.87 1.75 -15.48
N GLU A 343 7.87 0.90 -14.44
CA GLU A 343 8.41 -0.46 -14.54
C GLU A 343 7.54 -1.38 -15.40
N MET A 344 6.22 -1.23 -15.34
CA MET A 344 5.28 -2.01 -16.16
C MET A 344 5.35 -1.63 -17.64
N ASP A 345 5.54 -0.34 -17.95
CA ASP A 345 5.75 0.13 -19.33
C ASP A 345 7.05 -0.44 -19.93
N ARG A 346 8.08 -0.59 -19.07
CA ARG A 346 9.37 -1.16 -19.50
C ARG A 346 9.33 -2.66 -19.72
N LEU A 347 8.47 -3.41 -19.02
CA LEU A 347 8.36 -4.86 -19.09
C LEU A 347 6.92 -5.29 -19.41
N PRO A 348 6.56 -5.44 -20.69
CA PRO A 348 5.24 -5.89 -21.12
C PRO A 348 4.82 -7.21 -20.48
N TRP A 349 3.54 -7.37 -20.20
CA TRP A 349 3.00 -8.52 -19.46
C TRP A 349 3.41 -9.88 -20.06
N ALA A 350 3.47 -10.01 -21.38
CA ALA A 350 3.84 -11.24 -22.06
C ALA A 350 5.31 -11.66 -21.82
N GLU A 351 6.19 -10.68 -21.54
CA GLU A 351 7.62 -10.88 -21.29
C GLU A 351 7.95 -11.16 -19.83
N ARG A 352 6.96 -11.00 -18.93
CA ARG A 352 7.12 -11.26 -17.50
C ARG A 352 7.30 -12.74 -17.21
N GLU A 353 8.00 -13.05 -16.12
CA GLU A 353 8.19 -14.42 -15.63
C GLU A 353 6.83 -15.09 -15.37
N PRO A 354 6.53 -16.25 -15.99
CA PRO A 354 5.20 -16.86 -15.96
C PRO A 354 4.91 -17.63 -14.65
N TYR A 355 5.35 -17.07 -13.52
CA TYR A 355 5.25 -17.67 -12.21
C TYR A 355 4.51 -16.76 -11.23
N ALA A 356 4.01 -17.35 -10.14
CA ALA A 356 3.45 -16.60 -9.00
C ALA A 356 4.57 -16.21 -8.03
N TYR A 357 4.59 -14.95 -7.61
CA TYR A 357 5.65 -14.39 -6.77
C TYR A 357 5.13 -13.89 -5.44
N TRP A 358 5.92 -14.18 -4.40
CA TRP A 358 5.80 -13.56 -3.09
C TRP A 358 7.17 -13.35 -2.45
N LYS A 359 7.36 -12.21 -1.77
CA LYS A 359 8.51 -11.94 -0.91
C LYS A 359 8.03 -11.23 0.35
N GLY A 360 8.45 -11.72 1.52
CA GLY A 360 8.07 -11.13 2.80
C GLY A 360 8.71 -11.85 3.98
N ASN A 361 8.38 -11.42 5.20
CA ASN A 361 8.83 -12.08 6.42
C ASN A 361 7.98 -13.34 6.68
N PRO A 362 8.56 -14.54 6.65
CA PRO A 362 7.84 -15.80 6.90
C PRO A 362 7.42 -16.00 8.36
N GLY A 363 8.11 -15.37 9.32
CA GLY A 363 7.87 -15.53 10.75
C GLY A 363 6.64 -14.78 11.28
N VAL A 364 5.95 -13.99 10.44
CA VAL A 364 4.79 -13.20 10.89
C VAL A 364 3.56 -14.06 11.16
N THR A 365 3.31 -15.09 10.34
CA THR A 365 2.20 -16.04 10.51
C THR A 365 2.55 -17.42 9.95
N GLY A 366 1.89 -18.47 10.46
CA GLY A 366 2.00 -19.83 9.93
C GLY A 366 1.65 -19.90 8.43
N ASP A 367 0.66 -19.12 7.96
CA ASP A 367 0.29 -19.07 6.54
C ASP A 367 1.45 -18.65 5.63
N ARG A 368 2.27 -17.69 6.09
CA ARG A 368 3.47 -17.23 5.37
C ARG A 368 4.61 -18.26 5.42
N GLY A 369 4.84 -18.87 6.58
CA GLY A 369 5.81 -19.95 6.73
C GLY A 369 5.48 -21.15 5.85
N ASP A 370 4.22 -21.56 5.83
CA ASP A 370 3.74 -22.66 5.01
C ASP A 370 3.81 -22.41 3.50
N LEU A 371 3.77 -21.13 3.07
CA LEU A 371 3.87 -20.78 1.64
C LEU A 371 5.23 -21.23 1.04
N PHE A 372 6.27 -21.35 1.85
CA PHE A 372 7.58 -21.83 1.39
C PHE A 372 7.56 -23.27 0.87
N ARG A 373 6.57 -24.07 1.27
CA ARG A 373 6.36 -25.41 0.71
C ARG A 373 5.97 -25.40 -0.76
N CYS A 374 5.51 -24.23 -1.25
CA CYS A 374 5.13 -24.04 -2.65
C CYS A 374 6.31 -23.62 -3.56
N ASN A 375 7.52 -23.45 -3.02
CA ASN A 375 8.72 -23.37 -3.84
C ASN A 375 8.97 -24.70 -4.54
N ASN A 376 9.58 -24.63 -5.73
CA ASN A 376 10.00 -25.83 -6.44
C ASN A 376 10.92 -26.67 -5.57
N ASP A 377 10.51 -27.88 -5.32
CA ASP A 377 11.35 -28.87 -4.67
C ASP A 377 11.91 -29.83 -5.74
N SER A 378 13.10 -29.49 -6.24
CA SER A 378 13.79 -30.29 -7.25
C SER A 378 14.09 -31.70 -6.75
N SER A 379 14.18 -31.92 -5.42
CA SER A 379 14.39 -33.24 -4.83
C SER A 379 13.16 -34.13 -4.92
N ARG A 380 11.96 -33.54 -5.01
CA ARG A 380 10.69 -34.24 -5.16
C ARG A 380 10.12 -34.20 -6.58
N GLY A 381 10.78 -33.48 -7.51
CA GLY A 381 10.31 -33.34 -8.89
C GLY A 381 8.98 -32.57 -9.04
N VAL A 382 8.58 -31.79 -8.02
CA VAL A 382 7.32 -31.04 -8.03
C VAL A 382 7.57 -29.58 -8.35
N GLU A 383 6.99 -29.10 -9.45
CA GLU A 383 6.95 -27.69 -9.84
C GLU A 383 5.58 -27.10 -9.49
N TRP A 384 5.55 -26.17 -8.51
CA TRP A 384 4.32 -25.49 -8.07
C TRP A 384 4.07 -24.15 -8.76
N ASN A 385 4.91 -23.76 -9.71
CA ASN A 385 4.84 -22.47 -10.42
C ASN A 385 4.87 -21.24 -9.50
N ALA A 386 5.43 -21.39 -8.30
CA ALA A 386 5.61 -20.33 -7.33
C ALA A 386 7.08 -19.97 -7.15
N ARG A 387 7.34 -18.71 -6.82
CA ARG A 387 8.65 -18.15 -6.47
C ARG A 387 8.47 -17.38 -5.16
N VAL A 388 8.77 -18.05 -4.06
CA VAL A 388 8.56 -17.56 -2.68
C VAL A 388 9.90 -17.26 -2.04
N PHE A 389 10.08 -16.01 -1.59
CA PHE A 389 11.34 -15.53 -1.04
C PHE A 389 11.15 -14.97 0.37
N ALA A 390 12.06 -15.30 1.27
CA ALA A 390 12.15 -14.64 2.55
C ALA A 390 12.72 -13.23 2.39
N GLN A 391 12.17 -12.27 3.12
CA GLN A 391 12.74 -10.94 3.25
C GLN A 391 13.77 -10.96 4.38
N ASP A 392 15.03 -10.78 4.02
CA ASP A 392 16.10 -10.48 4.97
C ASP A 392 16.19 -8.97 5.18
N TRP A 393 15.71 -8.51 6.33
CA TRP A 393 15.73 -7.08 6.67
C TRP A 393 17.14 -6.56 6.94
N GLY A 394 18.03 -7.39 7.55
CA GLY A 394 19.41 -7.00 7.79
C GLY A 394 20.18 -6.78 6.49
N ALA A 395 20.06 -7.70 5.52
CA ALA A 395 20.63 -7.53 4.19
C ALA A 395 19.99 -6.33 3.46
N ALA A 396 18.67 -6.17 3.53
CA ALA A 396 17.98 -5.06 2.86
C ALA A 396 18.46 -3.70 3.37
N ILE A 397 18.63 -3.51 4.68
CA ILE A 397 19.14 -2.28 5.28
C ILE A 397 20.58 -2.00 4.79
N ARG A 398 21.48 -3.00 4.85
CA ARG A 398 22.87 -2.86 4.38
C ARG A 398 22.98 -2.50 2.91
N ASP A 399 22.10 -3.04 2.08
CA ASP A 399 22.08 -2.83 0.62
C ASP A 399 21.25 -1.60 0.18
N GLY A 400 20.74 -0.81 1.12
CA GLY A 400 19.86 0.32 0.83
C GLY A 400 18.56 -0.09 0.14
N PHE A 401 18.02 -1.28 0.47
CA PHE A 401 16.76 -1.86 -0.01
C PHE A 401 16.68 -2.14 -1.53
N ARG A 402 17.81 -2.22 -2.24
CA ARG A 402 17.85 -2.43 -3.70
C ARG A 402 17.10 -3.69 -4.14
N ASP A 403 17.24 -4.79 -3.39
CA ASP A 403 16.59 -6.07 -3.69
C ASP A 403 15.16 -6.18 -3.14
N SER A 404 14.71 -5.15 -2.40
CA SER A 404 13.37 -5.05 -1.83
C SER A 404 12.50 -4.03 -2.56
N ASN A 405 12.95 -3.50 -3.71
CA ASN A 405 12.19 -2.54 -4.52
C ASN A 405 10.88 -3.18 -5.01
N LEU A 406 9.75 -2.55 -4.65
CA LEU A 406 8.42 -3.09 -4.91
C LEU A 406 8.05 -3.05 -6.42
N ALA A 407 8.46 -2.01 -7.14
CA ALA A 407 8.20 -1.90 -8.57
C ALA A 407 8.88 -3.03 -9.36
N LYS A 408 10.14 -3.35 -9.02
CA LYS A 408 10.86 -4.48 -9.65
C LYS A 408 10.23 -5.85 -9.39
N GLN A 409 9.37 -5.98 -8.38
CA GLN A 409 8.62 -7.21 -8.14
C GLN A 409 7.48 -7.42 -9.15
N CYS A 410 7.08 -6.40 -9.90
CA CYS A 410 6.07 -6.49 -10.97
C CYS A 410 6.56 -7.26 -12.20
N ARG A 411 7.81 -7.74 -12.24
CA ARG A 411 8.36 -8.59 -13.29
C ARG A 411 7.76 -10.00 -13.37
N TYR A 412 7.01 -10.40 -12.34
CA TYR A 412 6.31 -11.68 -12.32
C TYR A 412 4.89 -11.54 -12.83
N ARG A 413 4.45 -12.53 -13.61
CA ARG A 413 3.14 -12.50 -14.26
C ARG A 413 1.99 -12.61 -13.26
N TYR A 414 2.19 -13.31 -12.14
CA TYR A 414 1.22 -13.48 -11.06
C TYR A 414 1.80 -13.03 -9.72
N LYS A 415 0.94 -12.53 -8.83
CA LYS A 415 1.32 -12.10 -7.49
C LYS A 415 0.51 -12.85 -6.44
N ILE A 416 1.17 -13.29 -5.36
CA ILE A 416 0.49 -13.95 -4.26
C ILE A 416 0.26 -12.91 -3.16
N PHE A 417 -0.99 -12.82 -2.67
CA PHE A 417 -1.31 -12.10 -1.44
C PHE A 417 -1.51 -13.08 -0.31
N VAL A 418 -0.80 -12.86 0.81
CA VAL A 418 -1.00 -13.54 2.07
C VAL A 418 -1.00 -12.53 3.20
N ARG A 419 -1.95 -12.66 4.11
CA ARG A 419 -2.13 -11.73 5.24
C ARG A 419 -0.87 -11.55 6.08
N GLY A 420 -0.81 -10.45 6.84
CA GLY A 420 0.09 -10.24 7.96
C GLY A 420 -0.42 -10.94 9.23
N ARG A 421 -0.21 -10.37 10.38
CA ARG A 421 -0.88 -10.82 11.62
C ARG A 421 -2.39 -10.74 11.47
N SER A 422 -2.88 -9.67 10.84
CA SER A 422 -4.26 -9.46 10.41
C SER A 422 -4.31 -9.20 8.90
N TRP A 423 -4.43 -7.94 8.44
CA TRP A 423 -4.30 -7.57 7.04
C TRP A 423 -2.83 -7.52 6.60
N SER A 424 -2.55 -7.08 5.40
CA SER A 424 -1.19 -6.75 4.96
C SER A 424 -1.23 -5.52 4.09
N VAL A 425 -0.41 -4.51 4.42
CA VAL A 425 -0.21 -3.29 3.60
C VAL A 425 0.21 -3.59 2.16
N SER A 426 0.66 -4.85 1.91
CA SER A 426 1.10 -5.28 0.57
C SER A 426 -0.03 -5.38 -0.45
N GLU A 427 -1.30 -5.43 -0.04
CA GLU A 427 -2.42 -5.68 -0.94
C GLU A 427 -2.49 -4.64 -2.06
N LYS A 428 -2.40 -3.35 -1.72
CA LYS A 428 -2.48 -2.25 -2.69
C LYS A 428 -1.36 -2.28 -3.73
N TYR A 429 -0.11 -2.50 -3.34
CA TYR A 429 0.98 -2.53 -4.32
C TYR A 429 1.12 -3.87 -5.05
N ILE A 430 0.58 -4.95 -4.51
CA ILE A 430 0.43 -6.23 -5.24
C ILE A 430 -0.59 -6.07 -6.37
N LEU A 431 -1.74 -5.45 -6.09
CA LEU A 431 -2.78 -5.13 -7.09
C LEU A 431 -2.22 -4.21 -8.17
N ALA A 432 -1.44 -3.19 -7.80
CA ALA A 432 -0.92 -2.19 -8.73
C ALA A 432 0.08 -2.74 -9.76
N CYS A 433 0.60 -3.96 -9.60
CA CYS A 433 1.56 -4.59 -10.51
C CYS A 433 0.99 -5.00 -11.89
N ASP A 434 -0.29 -4.78 -12.18
CA ASP A 434 -0.92 -5.29 -13.40
C ASP A 434 -0.65 -6.80 -13.60
N SER A 435 -0.84 -7.55 -12.52
CA SER A 435 -0.66 -9.01 -12.42
C SER A 435 -1.89 -9.60 -11.75
N PRO A 436 -2.44 -10.73 -12.22
CA PRO A 436 -3.49 -11.41 -11.46
C PRO A 436 -3.03 -11.70 -10.05
N VAL A 437 -3.82 -11.27 -9.07
CA VAL A 437 -3.53 -11.51 -7.65
C VAL A 437 -4.12 -12.83 -7.22
N LEU A 438 -3.28 -13.76 -6.77
CA LEU A 438 -3.66 -15.01 -6.16
C LEU A 438 -3.86 -14.75 -4.66
N LEU A 439 -5.09 -14.49 -4.24
CA LEU A 439 -5.42 -14.03 -2.90
C LEU A 439 -5.78 -15.21 -1.99
N LEU A 440 -4.92 -15.49 -1.01
CA LEU A 440 -5.25 -16.43 0.06
C LEU A 440 -6.34 -15.84 0.96
N ALA A 441 -7.42 -16.58 1.16
CA ALA A 441 -8.55 -16.13 1.94
C ALA A 441 -8.14 -15.70 3.36
N THR A 442 -8.65 -14.55 3.81
CA THR A 442 -8.40 -13.99 5.14
C THR A 442 -9.70 -13.39 5.69
N PRO A 443 -9.96 -13.49 7.01
CA PRO A 443 -11.10 -12.82 7.64
C PRO A 443 -10.89 -11.31 7.76
N PHE A 444 -9.64 -10.85 7.77
CA PHE A 444 -9.30 -9.46 8.03
C PHE A 444 -9.48 -8.60 6.78
N LYS A 445 -10.07 -7.42 6.97
CA LYS A 445 -10.37 -6.44 5.94
C LYS A 445 -9.89 -5.07 6.35
N ASP A 446 -9.16 -4.40 5.47
CA ASP A 446 -8.86 -2.98 5.58
C ASP A 446 -9.99 -2.13 4.94
N PHE A 447 -9.77 -0.82 4.80
CA PHE A 447 -10.82 0.08 4.35
C PHE A 447 -11.26 -0.13 2.89
N PHE A 448 -10.38 -0.62 2.00
CA PHE A 448 -10.68 -0.80 0.58
C PHE A 448 -10.90 -2.26 0.18
N SER A 449 -10.31 -3.23 0.89
CA SER A 449 -10.32 -4.65 0.49
C SER A 449 -11.73 -5.24 0.40
N ARG A 450 -12.71 -4.64 1.11
CA ARG A 450 -14.13 -4.99 1.00
C ARG A 450 -14.75 -4.62 -0.36
N GLY A 451 -14.10 -3.74 -1.13
CA GLY A 451 -14.49 -3.38 -2.49
C GLY A 451 -13.93 -4.31 -3.57
N LEU A 452 -13.02 -5.21 -3.21
CA LEU A 452 -12.46 -6.18 -4.15
C LEU A 452 -13.46 -7.29 -4.46
N VAL A 453 -13.51 -7.70 -5.73
CA VAL A 453 -14.46 -8.71 -6.22
C VAL A 453 -13.69 -9.92 -6.74
N ALA A 454 -13.97 -11.09 -6.15
CA ALA A 454 -13.40 -12.35 -6.60
C ALA A 454 -13.75 -12.64 -8.07
N GLY A 455 -12.82 -13.20 -8.83
CA GLY A 455 -12.97 -13.48 -10.25
C GLY A 455 -12.83 -12.25 -11.15
N ARG A 456 -12.92 -11.04 -10.59
CA ARG A 456 -12.72 -9.77 -11.31
C ARG A 456 -11.38 -9.12 -10.98
N HIS A 457 -11.12 -8.85 -9.69
CA HIS A 457 -9.91 -8.16 -9.24
C HIS A 457 -8.83 -9.12 -8.77
N TYR A 458 -9.21 -10.33 -8.37
CA TYR A 458 -8.30 -11.35 -7.88
C TYR A 458 -8.83 -12.77 -8.11
N TRP A 459 -7.91 -13.74 -8.10
CA TRP A 459 -8.19 -15.16 -8.11
C TRP A 459 -8.14 -15.69 -6.67
N PRO A 460 -9.25 -16.25 -6.12
CA PRO A 460 -9.27 -16.75 -4.74
C PRO A 460 -8.50 -18.06 -4.61
N ILE A 461 -7.66 -18.15 -3.57
CA ILE A 461 -6.88 -19.34 -3.23
C ILE A 461 -7.35 -19.89 -1.88
N ASP A 462 -7.63 -21.19 -1.85
CA ASP A 462 -7.92 -21.92 -0.61
C ASP A 462 -6.63 -22.06 0.24
N PRO A 463 -6.57 -21.49 1.46
CA PRO A 463 -5.40 -21.60 2.32
C PRO A 463 -5.05 -23.05 2.71
N ALA A 464 -6.01 -23.94 2.78
CA ALA A 464 -5.80 -25.35 3.12
C ALA A 464 -5.07 -26.13 2.01
N ARG A 465 -5.22 -25.70 0.75
CA ARG A 465 -4.66 -26.34 -0.45
C ARG A 465 -3.82 -25.40 -1.29
N LYS A 466 -3.11 -24.47 -0.65
CA LYS A 466 -2.46 -23.32 -1.28
C LYS A 466 -1.53 -23.68 -2.46
N CYS A 467 -0.64 -24.67 -2.33
CA CYS A 467 0.31 -24.97 -3.41
C CYS A 467 -0.35 -25.57 -4.67
N PRO A 468 -1.22 -26.60 -4.60
CA PRO A 468 -1.95 -27.06 -5.77
C PRO A 468 -2.86 -25.99 -6.37
N ALA A 469 -3.51 -25.15 -5.55
CA ALA A 469 -4.39 -24.08 -6.03
C ALA A 469 -3.58 -22.97 -6.74
N ILE A 470 -2.42 -22.59 -6.23
CA ILE A 470 -1.50 -21.64 -6.89
C ILE A 470 -1.02 -22.20 -8.23
N LYS A 471 -0.57 -23.48 -8.25
CA LYS A 471 -0.14 -24.13 -9.48
C LYS A 471 -1.26 -24.11 -10.53
N PHE A 472 -2.45 -24.54 -10.13
CA PHE A 472 -3.63 -24.56 -11.03
C PHE A 472 -3.93 -23.17 -11.59
N ALA A 473 -3.97 -22.13 -10.73
CA ALA A 473 -4.25 -20.76 -11.16
C ALA A 473 -3.21 -20.23 -12.16
N VAL A 474 -1.92 -20.54 -11.96
CA VAL A 474 -0.83 -20.14 -12.87
C VAL A 474 -0.91 -20.91 -14.19
N ASP A 475 -1.12 -22.22 -14.16
CA ASP A 475 -1.26 -23.05 -15.36
C ASP A 475 -2.46 -22.60 -16.19
N TRP A 476 -3.62 -22.43 -15.53
CA TRP A 476 -4.84 -21.94 -16.17
C TRP A 476 -4.61 -20.55 -16.80
N GLY A 477 -4.03 -19.63 -16.06
CA GLY A 477 -3.79 -18.27 -16.53
C GLY A 477 -2.78 -18.20 -17.66
N ASN A 478 -1.75 -19.07 -17.68
CA ASN A 478 -0.79 -19.16 -18.77
C ASN A 478 -1.45 -19.77 -20.03
N ALA A 479 -2.43 -20.67 -19.89
CA ALA A 479 -3.23 -21.21 -20.99
C ALA A 479 -4.31 -20.19 -21.47
N HIS A 480 -4.82 -19.33 -20.59
CA HIS A 480 -5.90 -18.37 -20.84
C HIS A 480 -5.43 -16.91 -20.67
N GLN A 481 -4.35 -16.53 -21.35
CA GLN A 481 -3.65 -15.26 -21.14
C GLN A 481 -4.56 -14.02 -21.24
N ALA A 482 -5.54 -14.01 -22.14
CA ALA A 482 -6.45 -12.89 -22.31
C ALA A 482 -7.34 -12.66 -21.06
N GLN A 483 -7.81 -13.75 -20.45
CA GLN A 483 -8.63 -13.68 -19.22
C GLN A 483 -7.78 -13.32 -18.00
N ALA A 484 -6.59 -13.92 -17.87
CA ALA A 484 -5.64 -13.59 -16.82
C ALA A 484 -5.23 -12.11 -16.89
N ARG A 485 -4.93 -11.62 -18.08
CA ARG A 485 -4.59 -10.21 -18.30
C ARG A 485 -5.75 -9.28 -17.95
N ARG A 486 -7.00 -9.62 -18.31
CA ARG A 486 -8.17 -8.83 -17.93
C ARG A 486 -8.29 -8.70 -16.40
N MET A 487 -8.13 -9.80 -15.65
CA MET A 487 -8.15 -9.77 -14.18
C MET A 487 -7.03 -8.89 -13.63
N ALA A 488 -5.84 -8.95 -14.21
CA ALA A 488 -4.71 -8.08 -13.86
C ALA A 488 -5.05 -6.59 -14.07
N GLU A 489 -5.60 -6.27 -15.23
CA GLU A 489 -6.01 -4.91 -15.60
C GLU A 489 -7.13 -4.36 -14.70
N GLU A 490 -8.11 -5.19 -14.34
CA GLU A 490 -9.20 -4.80 -13.42
C GLU A 490 -8.67 -4.56 -12.00
N GLY A 491 -7.81 -5.46 -11.49
CA GLY A 491 -7.18 -5.30 -10.17
C GLY A 491 -6.26 -4.09 -10.09
N SER A 492 -5.44 -3.87 -11.11
CA SER A 492 -4.54 -2.71 -11.16
C SER A 492 -5.28 -1.40 -11.42
N GLY A 493 -6.37 -1.45 -12.20
CA GLY A 493 -7.28 -0.32 -12.37
C GLY A 493 -7.89 0.14 -11.04
N PHE A 494 -8.38 -0.82 -10.24
CA PHE A 494 -8.86 -0.52 -8.89
C PHE A 494 -7.77 0.16 -8.03
N ALA A 495 -6.54 -0.37 -8.02
CA ALA A 495 -5.46 0.20 -7.22
C ALA A 495 -5.03 1.60 -7.69
N ARG A 496 -5.02 1.86 -9.00
CA ARG A 496 -4.55 3.14 -9.56
C ARG A 496 -5.63 4.21 -9.58
N GLU A 497 -6.88 3.82 -9.82
CA GLU A 497 -7.99 4.76 -10.00
C GLU A 497 -8.80 4.91 -8.71
N ASP A 498 -9.33 3.81 -8.16
CA ASP A 498 -10.20 3.83 -6.98
C ASP A 498 -9.43 4.04 -5.66
N LEU A 499 -8.10 3.79 -5.61
CA LEU A 499 -7.22 4.05 -4.47
C LEU A 499 -6.23 5.21 -4.71
N SER A 500 -6.52 6.12 -5.65
CA SER A 500 -5.74 7.36 -5.77
C SER A 500 -5.74 8.12 -4.42
N MET A 501 -4.69 8.91 -4.17
CA MET A 501 -4.62 9.71 -2.93
C MET A 501 -5.80 10.67 -2.79
N ASP A 502 -6.40 11.13 -3.89
CA ASP A 502 -7.62 11.93 -3.87
C ASP A 502 -8.76 11.16 -3.19
N TYR A 503 -9.00 9.91 -3.60
CA TYR A 503 -10.02 9.07 -2.97
C TYR A 503 -9.64 8.64 -1.55
N VAL A 504 -8.36 8.48 -1.23
CA VAL A 504 -7.93 8.21 0.16
C VAL A 504 -8.31 9.38 1.07
N TYR A 505 -8.04 10.62 0.66
CA TYR A 505 -8.42 11.80 1.43
C TYR A 505 -9.94 12.01 1.49
N ASP A 506 -10.65 11.76 0.38
CA ASP A 506 -12.11 11.81 0.37
C ASP A 506 -12.73 10.78 1.32
N TYR A 507 -12.18 9.55 1.35
CA TYR A 507 -12.62 8.53 2.30
C TYR A 507 -12.43 8.98 3.74
N MET A 508 -11.27 9.54 4.08
CA MET A 508 -11.00 10.08 5.41
C MET A 508 -11.98 11.20 5.76
N LEU A 509 -12.21 12.14 4.85
CA LEU A 509 -13.14 13.25 5.06
C LEU A 509 -14.56 12.76 5.33
N HIS A 510 -15.07 11.83 4.50
CA HIS A 510 -16.40 11.26 4.67
C HIS A 510 -16.53 10.47 5.96
N LEU A 511 -15.54 9.61 6.28
CA LEU A 511 -15.54 8.82 7.50
C LEU A 511 -15.58 9.73 8.75
N LEU A 512 -14.73 10.75 8.79
CA LEU A 512 -14.65 11.68 9.92
C LEU A 512 -15.90 12.57 10.00
N THR A 513 -16.50 12.96 8.89
CA THR A 513 -17.75 13.73 8.84
C THR A 513 -18.94 12.90 9.35
N GLU A 514 -19.09 11.67 8.85
CA GLU A 514 -20.15 10.75 9.32
C GLU A 514 -19.99 10.42 10.80
N TYR A 515 -18.74 10.17 11.26
CA TYR A 515 -18.44 9.93 12.66
C TYR A 515 -18.80 11.13 13.55
N ALA A 516 -18.37 12.33 13.16
CA ALA A 516 -18.64 13.56 13.92
C ALA A 516 -20.13 13.84 14.05
N SER A 517 -20.94 13.52 13.02
CA SER A 517 -22.40 13.67 13.05
C SER A 517 -23.09 12.83 14.14
N LEU A 518 -22.42 11.77 14.59
CA LEU A 518 -22.92 10.87 15.62
C LEU A 518 -22.59 11.34 17.05
N LEU A 519 -21.65 12.29 17.23
CA LEU A 519 -21.29 12.79 18.56
C LEU A 519 -22.46 13.50 19.22
N ARG A 520 -22.71 13.18 20.48
CA ARG A 520 -23.77 13.78 21.32
C ARG A 520 -23.24 14.83 22.29
N TYR A 521 -22.04 15.32 22.06
CA TYR A 521 -21.39 16.35 22.87
C TYR A 521 -20.49 17.22 21.99
N LYS A 522 -20.17 18.42 22.46
CA LYS A 522 -19.17 19.27 21.80
C LYS A 522 -17.77 18.83 22.21
N PRO A 523 -16.88 18.51 21.28
CA PRO A 523 -15.49 18.21 21.56
C PRO A 523 -14.77 19.37 22.27
N THR A 524 -13.84 19.04 23.16
CA THR A 524 -13.00 20.00 23.86
C THR A 524 -11.56 19.50 23.85
N VAL A 525 -10.61 20.40 23.67
CA VAL A 525 -9.19 20.05 23.63
C VAL A 525 -8.75 19.53 25.00
N PRO A 526 -8.20 18.32 25.13
CA PRO A 526 -7.66 17.80 26.37
C PRO A 526 -6.46 18.64 26.84
N GLU A 527 -6.27 18.76 28.15
CA GLU A 527 -5.21 19.59 28.75
C GLU A 527 -3.79 19.20 28.28
N LYS A 528 -3.55 17.90 28.08
CA LYS A 528 -2.24 17.36 27.65
C LYS A 528 -2.08 17.23 26.14
N ALA A 529 -3.09 17.59 25.37
CA ALA A 529 -3.02 17.49 23.93
C ALA A 529 -2.15 18.60 23.33
N VAL A 530 -1.36 18.23 22.33
CA VAL A 530 -0.54 19.16 21.54
C VAL A 530 -1.16 19.39 20.18
N GLU A 531 -1.00 20.58 19.63
CA GLU A 531 -1.52 20.89 18.30
C GLU A 531 -0.82 20.08 17.23
N LEU A 532 -1.60 19.50 16.33
CA LEU A 532 -1.15 18.70 15.19
C LEU A 532 -1.18 19.54 13.90
N CYS A 533 -0.02 19.71 13.26
CA CYS A 533 0.12 20.29 11.94
C CYS A 533 1.33 19.67 11.21
N ALA A 534 1.50 19.98 9.93
CA ALA A 534 2.58 19.43 9.12
C ALA A 534 3.96 19.73 9.73
N GLU A 535 4.18 20.94 10.22
CA GLU A 535 5.44 21.36 10.84
C GLU A 535 5.71 20.61 12.16
N ALA A 536 4.69 20.46 13.01
CA ALA A 536 4.82 19.75 14.27
C ALA A 536 5.21 18.27 14.09
N VAL A 537 4.75 17.65 13.00
CA VAL A 537 5.07 16.24 12.70
C VAL A 537 6.42 16.10 11.98
N ALA A 538 6.70 16.91 10.95
CA ALA A 538 7.83 16.68 10.08
C ALA A 538 9.13 17.36 10.56
N CYS A 539 9.04 18.55 11.19
CA CYS A 539 10.24 19.33 11.51
C CYS A 539 11.11 18.75 12.64
N PRO A 540 10.60 17.93 13.56
CA PRO A 540 11.45 17.21 14.52
C PRO A 540 12.42 16.21 13.87
N PHE A 541 12.10 15.67 12.68
CA PHE A 541 12.97 14.74 11.98
C PHE A 541 14.10 15.47 11.24
N PRO A 542 15.31 14.85 11.13
CA PRO A 542 16.42 15.42 10.37
C PRO A 542 16.03 15.74 8.93
N ALA A 543 16.52 16.86 8.40
CA ALA A 543 16.17 17.36 7.05
C ALA A 543 16.46 16.34 5.93
N HIS A 544 17.46 15.48 6.12
CA HIS A 544 17.86 14.42 5.18
C HIS A 544 17.52 13.01 5.72
N GLY A 545 16.69 12.90 6.75
CA GLY A 545 16.17 11.63 7.25
C GLY A 545 15.09 11.07 6.33
N ARG A 546 15.02 9.74 6.24
CA ARG A 546 14.03 9.05 5.38
C ARG A 546 12.59 9.35 5.79
N GLU A 547 12.34 9.50 7.08
CA GLU A 547 11.04 9.89 7.63
C GLU A 547 10.57 11.21 7.02
N ARG A 548 11.43 12.23 7.12
CA ARG A 548 11.11 13.55 6.58
C ARG A 548 11.06 13.56 5.06
N ASP A 549 11.93 12.82 4.38
CA ASP A 549 11.91 12.67 2.93
C ASP A 549 10.57 12.10 2.45
N PHE A 550 10.05 11.05 3.11
CA PHE A 550 8.76 10.47 2.78
C PHE A 550 7.59 11.42 3.10
N MET A 551 7.66 12.16 4.20
CA MET A 551 6.68 13.21 4.47
C MET A 551 6.68 14.29 3.38
N MET A 552 7.85 14.71 2.89
CA MET A 552 7.93 15.70 1.82
C MET A 552 7.44 15.15 0.46
N GLN A 553 7.63 13.87 0.18
CA GLN A 553 7.10 13.20 -1.01
C GLN A 553 5.58 13.05 -0.98
N SER A 554 4.97 12.93 0.21
CA SER A 554 3.52 12.78 0.43
C SER A 554 2.84 14.06 0.91
N ARG A 555 3.54 15.20 0.90
CA ARG A 555 3.00 16.48 1.35
C ARG A 555 2.02 17.05 0.34
N GLU A 556 0.82 17.43 0.79
CA GLU A 556 -0.09 18.26 0.01
C GLU A 556 0.48 19.66 -0.15
N ARG A 557 0.60 20.10 -1.39
CA ARG A 557 1.20 21.39 -1.75
C ARG A 557 0.15 22.48 -1.95
N TYR A 558 -1.06 22.08 -2.30
CA TYR A 558 -2.18 22.95 -2.65
C TYR A 558 -3.45 22.51 -1.93
N VAL A 559 -4.30 23.48 -1.63
CA VAL A 559 -5.68 23.23 -1.22
C VAL A 559 -6.41 22.58 -2.38
N ALA A 560 -7.31 21.62 -2.11
CA ALA A 560 -8.13 21.02 -3.16
C ALA A 560 -8.96 22.09 -3.89
N ASP A 561 -8.87 22.10 -5.21
CA ASP A 561 -9.58 23.00 -6.11
C ASP A 561 -10.87 22.37 -6.68
N TYR A 562 -11.30 21.27 -6.08
CA TYR A 562 -12.48 20.50 -6.46
C TYR A 562 -13.29 20.07 -5.24
N GLU A 563 -14.56 19.73 -5.46
CA GLU A 563 -15.41 19.14 -4.44
C GLU A 563 -15.10 17.64 -4.27
N PRO A 564 -15.03 17.15 -3.02
CA PRO A 564 -14.90 15.71 -2.75
C PRO A 564 -15.98 14.91 -3.46
N CYS A 565 -15.71 13.66 -3.76
CA CYS A 565 -16.71 12.78 -4.37
C CYS A 565 -17.96 12.64 -3.50
N THR A 566 -19.10 12.35 -4.09
CA THR A 566 -20.36 12.17 -3.34
C THR A 566 -20.42 10.79 -2.70
N LEU A 567 -20.55 10.72 -1.38
CA LEU A 567 -20.69 9.48 -0.61
C LEU A 567 -21.99 8.76 -1.04
N PRO A 568 -21.90 7.50 -1.53
CA PRO A 568 -23.10 6.75 -1.89
C PRO A 568 -23.87 6.30 -0.63
N PRO A 569 -25.20 6.03 -0.75
CA PRO A 569 -25.99 5.54 0.36
C PRO A 569 -25.48 4.16 0.86
N PRO A 570 -25.82 3.75 2.10
CA PRO A 570 -25.45 2.45 2.65
C PRO A 570 -25.90 1.30 1.74
N PHE A 571 -25.18 0.17 1.82
CA PHE A 571 -25.66 -1.06 1.19
C PHE A 571 -26.96 -1.52 1.83
N THR A 572 -27.89 -1.99 1.01
CA THR A 572 -29.03 -2.74 1.49
C THR A 572 -28.62 -4.15 1.95
N ALA A 573 -29.44 -4.80 2.76
CA ALA A 573 -29.20 -6.19 3.18
C ALA A 573 -29.11 -7.13 1.97
N ASP A 574 -29.95 -6.92 0.95
CA ASP A 574 -29.97 -7.72 -0.28
C ASP A 574 -28.69 -7.53 -1.12
N GLU A 575 -28.18 -6.31 -1.21
CA GLU A 575 -26.90 -6.03 -1.88
C GLU A 575 -25.74 -6.76 -1.19
N LEU A 576 -25.63 -6.67 0.15
CA LEU A 576 -24.60 -7.37 0.94
C LEU A 576 -24.72 -8.89 0.79
N ALA A 577 -25.94 -9.44 0.90
CA ALA A 577 -26.18 -10.86 0.70
C ALA A 577 -25.84 -11.29 -0.74
N GLY A 578 -26.12 -10.44 -1.73
CA GLY A 578 -25.75 -10.65 -3.14
C GLY A 578 -24.24 -10.68 -3.35
N MET A 579 -23.50 -9.78 -2.69
CA MET A 579 -22.03 -9.77 -2.74
C MET A 579 -21.45 -11.06 -2.15
N ALA A 580 -21.91 -11.47 -0.97
CA ALA A 580 -21.46 -12.70 -0.31
C ALA A 580 -21.75 -13.95 -1.15
N ARG A 581 -22.95 -14.04 -1.75
CA ARG A 581 -23.32 -15.16 -2.65
C ARG A 581 -22.38 -15.24 -3.85
N ARG A 582 -22.16 -14.12 -4.55
CA ARG A 582 -21.25 -14.08 -5.72
C ARG A 582 -19.83 -14.50 -5.35
N GLU A 583 -19.30 -14.01 -4.22
CA GLU A 583 -17.98 -14.43 -3.76
C GLU A 583 -17.92 -15.93 -3.50
N GLN A 584 -18.93 -16.49 -2.83
CA GLN A 584 -19.01 -17.92 -2.55
C GLN A 584 -19.15 -18.76 -3.84
N GLU A 585 -19.93 -18.30 -4.80
CA GLU A 585 -20.07 -18.95 -6.11
C GLU A 585 -18.74 -19.02 -6.85
N VAL A 586 -17.99 -17.90 -6.88
CA VAL A 586 -16.64 -17.85 -7.50
C VAL A 586 -15.67 -18.79 -6.78
N ARG A 587 -15.64 -18.78 -5.45
CA ARG A 587 -14.79 -19.68 -4.65
C ARG A 587 -15.11 -21.14 -4.93
N THR A 588 -16.39 -21.49 -4.95
CA THR A 588 -16.86 -22.86 -5.24
C THR A 588 -16.50 -23.28 -6.66
N LYS A 589 -16.63 -22.37 -7.63
CA LYS A 589 -16.25 -22.63 -9.03
C LYS A 589 -14.75 -22.91 -9.15
N VAL A 590 -13.91 -22.03 -8.58
CA VAL A 590 -12.44 -22.18 -8.57
C VAL A 590 -12.04 -23.50 -7.89
N GLN A 591 -12.68 -23.86 -6.77
CA GLN A 591 -12.43 -25.11 -6.08
C GLN A 591 -12.72 -26.32 -6.98
N LYS A 592 -13.89 -26.34 -7.64
CA LYS A 592 -14.26 -27.41 -8.58
C LYS A 592 -13.28 -27.50 -9.75
N MET A 593 -12.87 -26.37 -10.34
CA MET A 593 -11.90 -26.35 -11.42
C MET A 593 -10.54 -26.94 -10.96
N THR A 594 -10.10 -26.58 -9.76
CA THR A 594 -8.84 -27.09 -9.16
C THR A 594 -8.91 -28.59 -8.90
N ASP A 595 -10.05 -29.11 -8.41
CA ASP A 595 -10.23 -30.51 -8.05
C ASP A 595 -10.31 -31.44 -9.27
N HIS A 596 -10.90 -30.97 -10.35
CA HIS A 596 -11.11 -31.77 -11.56
C HIS A 596 -10.03 -31.55 -12.64
N GLY A 597 -9.07 -30.63 -12.41
CA GLY A 597 -8.03 -30.30 -13.40
C GLY A 597 -8.59 -29.73 -14.71
N GLY A 598 -9.84 -29.22 -14.69
CA GLY A 598 -10.54 -28.75 -15.88
C GLY A 598 -9.93 -27.44 -16.41
N MET A 599 -9.09 -27.54 -17.43
CA MET A 599 -8.46 -26.36 -18.07
C MET A 599 -9.43 -25.64 -19.03
N ASP A 600 -10.51 -26.28 -19.46
CA ASP A 600 -11.45 -25.76 -20.47
C ASP A 600 -12.56 -24.87 -19.90
N GLY A 601 -12.54 -24.58 -18.61
CA GLY A 601 -13.56 -23.79 -17.93
C GLY A 601 -13.51 -22.30 -18.28
N ALA A 602 -14.71 -21.66 -18.40
CA ALA A 602 -14.81 -20.20 -18.41
C ALA A 602 -14.14 -19.60 -17.15
N PRO A 603 -13.61 -18.34 -17.18
CA PRO A 603 -13.00 -17.70 -16.05
C PRO A 603 -13.94 -17.71 -14.82
N PRO A 604 -13.38 -17.71 -13.60
CA PRO A 604 -14.18 -17.70 -12.38
C PRO A 604 -15.02 -16.43 -12.22
#